data_5a8ddc94d7411ab3bc255dd9fa1d1d81
#
_entry.id   5a8ddc94d7411ab3bc255dd9fa1d1d81
#
_cell.length_a   1.000
_cell.length_b   1.000
_cell.length_c   1.000
_cell.angle_alpha   90.00
_cell.angle_beta   90.00
_cell.angle_gamma   90.00
#
_symmetry.space_group_name_H-M   'P 1'
#
loop_
_entity.id
_entity.type
_entity.pdbx_description
1 polymer ?
#
loop_
_entity_poly.entity_id
_entity_poly.type
_entity_poly.pdbx_seq_one_letter_code
_entity_poly.pdbx_strand_id
1 'polypeptide(L)'
;MVEIKTPAEVEAMRGPGRVVAQILAAVQDQAKAGMRTAELDEIARDVLARNGAYSPFLNYQPGFAPVPFPATICTSVNDAALHGIPGRYKLADGDLLSVDCGAVLDGWTGDAAVSFTIGTARPADKRLIDVTRDALRAGIAAAVPGARIGDISAAIGAVGRAGGYGICTDFGGHGVGRTMHEDPSVPNEGAPGRGRRLVPGLVIAIEPWFLAGGRDMYRIDRDGWTIRSGDGSRAAHAEHTVAVTDDGPQVLTVLWPPNDPAARPPQPPHSPRLTRHSCPASSKFSRLALDIDTDGI
;
A
#
# COMPACT_ATOMS: atom_id res chain seq x y z
N MET A 1 -11.86 -6.55 15.94
CA MET A 1 -13.07 -5.77 15.50
C MET A 1 -12.56 -4.58 14.71
N VAL A 2 -13.12 -4.31 13.53
CA VAL A 2 -12.66 -3.16 12.73
C VAL A 2 -13.14 -1.86 13.35
N GLU A 3 -12.21 -0.96 13.62
CA GLU A 3 -12.49 0.37 14.14
C GLU A 3 -12.68 1.37 12.98
N ILE A 4 -13.75 2.15 13.04
CA ILE A 4 -14.04 3.23 12.08
C ILE A 4 -13.74 4.55 12.75
N LYS A 5 -12.80 5.29 12.20
CA LYS A 5 -12.32 6.57 12.73
C LYS A 5 -13.27 7.69 12.33
N THR A 6 -13.49 8.61 13.25
CA THR A 6 -14.17 9.88 12.97
C THR A 6 -13.30 10.76 12.07
N PRO A 7 -13.85 11.78 11.39
CA PRO A 7 -13.06 12.72 10.61
C PRO A 7 -11.94 13.42 11.42
N ALA A 8 -12.19 13.72 12.69
CA ALA A 8 -11.18 14.30 13.57
C ALA A 8 -10.04 13.34 13.90
N GLU A 9 -10.33 12.05 14.05
CA GLU A 9 -9.31 11.01 14.27
C GLU A 9 -8.49 10.76 13.00
N VAL A 10 -9.12 10.73 11.82
CA VAL A 10 -8.40 10.67 10.54
C VAL A 10 -7.45 11.86 10.39
N GLU A 11 -7.90 13.07 10.76
CA GLU A 11 -7.03 14.26 10.74
C GLU A 11 -5.87 14.14 11.73
N ALA A 12 -6.10 13.60 12.93
CA ALA A 12 -5.04 13.34 13.91
C ALA A 12 -3.99 12.35 13.38
N MET A 13 -4.40 11.34 12.61
CA MET A 13 -3.50 10.35 12.01
C MET A 13 -2.56 10.93 10.94
N ARG A 14 -2.82 12.15 10.44
CA ARG A 14 -1.85 12.87 9.58
C ARG A 14 -0.57 13.25 10.31
N GLY A 15 -0.63 13.40 11.64
CA GLY A 15 0.55 13.65 12.48
C GLY A 15 1.61 12.56 12.33
N PRO A 16 1.35 11.32 12.77
CA PRO A 16 2.27 10.20 12.58
C PRO A 16 2.57 9.92 11.11
N GLY A 17 1.61 10.05 10.20
CA GLY A 17 1.83 9.90 8.76
C GLY A 17 2.88 10.86 8.20
N ARG A 18 2.91 12.09 8.67
CA ARG A 18 3.94 13.08 8.31
C ARG A 18 5.32 12.68 8.86
N VAL A 19 5.37 12.15 10.08
CA VAL A 19 6.64 11.67 10.67
C VAL A 19 7.21 10.52 9.84
N VAL A 20 6.37 9.56 9.46
CA VAL A 20 6.75 8.46 8.56
C VAL A 20 7.31 8.98 7.23
N ALA A 21 6.62 9.93 6.59
CA ALA A 21 7.09 10.53 5.35
C ALA A 21 8.44 11.25 5.52
N GLN A 22 8.68 11.91 6.67
CA GLN A 22 9.96 12.54 6.99
C GLN A 22 11.07 11.51 7.19
N ILE A 23 10.78 10.36 7.82
CA ILE A 23 11.74 9.26 7.97
C ILE A 23 12.16 8.74 6.60
N LEU A 24 11.20 8.37 5.76
CA LEU A 24 11.47 7.83 4.43
C LEU A 24 12.27 8.82 3.57
N ALA A 25 11.91 10.10 3.58
CA ALA A 25 12.63 11.14 2.87
C ALA A 25 14.08 11.30 3.38
N ALA A 26 14.27 11.35 4.70
CA ALA A 26 15.60 11.51 5.30
C ALA A 26 16.52 10.31 5.03
N VAL A 27 15.97 9.09 5.09
CA VAL A 27 16.72 7.87 4.78
C VAL A 27 17.07 7.84 3.28
N GLN A 28 16.12 8.14 2.40
CA GLN A 28 16.33 8.12 0.96
C GLN A 28 17.37 9.17 0.50
N ASP A 29 17.36 10.36 1.11
CA ASP A 29 18.30 11.44 0.79
C ASP A 29 19.74 11.11 1.22
N GLN A 30 19.90 10.39 2.35
CA GLN A 30 21.20 10.13 2.94
C GLN A 30 21.80 8.77 2.54
N ALA A 31 20.95 7.79 2.13
CA ALA A 31 21.39 6.44 1.79
C ALA A 31 22.35 6.43 0.59
N LYS A 32 23.54 5.86 0.80
CA LYS A 32 24.60 5.78 -0.24
C LYS A 32 25.46 4.54 -0.07
N ALA A 33 26.16 4.16 -1.14
CA ALA A 33 27.11 3.07 -1.10
C ALA A 33 28.15 3.27 0.02
N GLY A 34 28.47 2.19 0.73
CA GLY A 34 29.40 2.16 1.86
C GLY A 34 28.74 2.36 3.23
N MET A 35 27.54 2.93 3.33
CA MET A 35 26.79 2.99 4.58
C MET A 35 26.30 1.62 5.02
N ARG A 36 26.25 1.38 6.32
CA ARG A 36 25.59 0.19 6.87
C ARG A 36 24.10 0.43 7.02
N THR A 37 23.30 -0.63 6.88
CA THR A 37 21.85 -0.51 7.10
C THR A 37 21.51 -0.09 8.53
N ALA A 38 22.35 -0.38 9.54
CA ALA A 38 22.20 0.15 10.89
C ALA A 38 22.27 1.68 10.96
N GLU A 39 23.07 2.34 10.10
CA GLU A 39 23.16 3.80 10.07
C GLU A 39 21.87 4.43 9.54
N LEU A 40 21.09 3.70 8.71
CA LEU A 40 19.76 4.15 8.27
C LEU A 40 18.74 4.11 9.41
N ASP A 41 18.84 3.12 10.31
CA ASP A 41 18.01 3.06 11.51
C ASP A 41 18.33 4.22 12.48
N GLU A 42 19.60 4.63 12.57
CA GLU A 42 20.00 5.82 13.37
C GLU A 42 19.35 7.09 12.81
N ILE A 43 19.33 7.27 11.48
CA ILE A 43 18.64 8.40 10.83
C ILE A 43 17.15 8.42 11.20
N ALA A 44 16.50 7.25 11.14
CA ALA A 44 15.09 7.13 11.50
C ALA A 44 14.82 7.46 12.97
N ARG A 45 15.68 6.99 13.90
CA ARG A 45 15.62 7.31 15.33
C ARG A 45 15.71 8.81 15.58
N ASP A 46 16.60 9.49 14.87
CA ASP A 46 16.77 10.94 14.98
C ASP A 46 15.53 11.71 14.53
N VAL A 47 14.87 11.25 13.47
CA VAL A 47 13.61 11.86 12.99
C VAL A 47 12.48 11.63 13.99
N LEU A 48 12.34 10.40 14.50
CA LEU A 48 11.36 10.06 15.55
C LEU A 48 11.55 10.95 16.78
N ALA A 49 12.77 11.03 17.30
CA ALA A 49 13.10 11.82 18.50
C ALA A 49 12.76 13.31 18.32
N ARG A 50 13.12 13.89 17.17
CA ARG A 50 12.81 15.32 16.86
C ARG A 50 11.32 15.63 16.80
N ASN A 51 10.48 14.62 16.47
CA ASN A 51 9.03 14.78 16.40
C ASN A 51 8.30 14.34 17.69
N GLY A 52 9.02 13.86 18.72
CA GLY A 52 8.39 13.31 19.94
C GLY A 52 7.60 12.02 19.65
N ALA A 53 7.93 11.32 18.57
CA ALA A 53 7.31 10.08 18.16
C ALA A 53 8.17 8.86 18.52
N TYR A 54 7.58 7.68 18.47
CA TYR A 54 8.32 6.42 18.63
C TYR A 54 7.92 5.41 17.56
N SER A 55 8.80 4.41 17.31
CA SER A 55 8.53 3.35 16.34
C SER A 55 7.64 2.27 16.94
N PRO A 56 6.56 1.85 16.25
CA PRO A 56 5.78 0.68 16.64
C PRO A 56 6.49 -0.65 16.31
N PHE A 57 7.59 -0.61 15.54
CA PHE A 57 8.35 -1.80 15.15
C PHE A 57 9.29 -2.26 16.26
N LEU A 58 9.92 -1.33 16.98
CA LEU A 58 10.88 -1.65 18.03
C LEU A 58 10.22 -2.49 19.13
N ASN A 59 10.76 -3.68 19.38
CA ASN A 59 10.25 -4.67 20.33
C ASN A 59 8.88 -5.28 19.94
N TYR A 60 8.39 -5.06 18.74
CA TYR A 60 7.21 -5.77 18.23
C TYR A 60 7.52 -7.25 18.06
N GLN A 61 6.61 -8.12 18.51
CA GLN A 61 6.79 -9.58 18.41
C GLN A 61 5.45 -10.26 18.08
N PRO A 62 5.14 -10.48 16.79
CA PRO A 62 3.99 -11.28 16.35
C PRO A 62 4.24 -12.77 16.57
N GLY A 63 3.18 -13.58 16.48
CA GLY A 63 3.23 -15.00 16.80
C GLY A 63 4.18 -15.86 15.93
N PHE A 64 4.57 -15.38 14.75
CA PHE A 64 5.54 -16.10 13.89
C PHE A 64 7.01 -15.79 14.26
N ALA A 65 7.27 -14.66 14.93
CA ALA A 65 8.64 -14.22 15.21
C ALA A 65 9.18 -14.81 16.50
N PRO A 66 10.37 -15.43 16.48
CA PRO A 66 10.97 -16.07 17.66
C PRO A 66 11.49 -15.06 18.69
N VAL A 67 11.81 -13.83 18.26
CA VAL A 67 12.35 -12.74 19.09
C VAL A 67 11.71 -11.41 18.71
N PRO A 68 11.67 -10.42 19.61
CA PRO A 68 11.21 -9.07 19.28
C PRO A 68 12.03 -8.44 18.17
N PHE A 69 11.40 -7.60 17.31
CA PHE A 69 12.11 -6.85 16.28
C PHE A 69 13.07 -5.82 16.91
N PRO A 70 14.36 -5.83 16.54
CA PRO A 70 15.37 -5.10 17.30
C PRO A 70 15.61 -3.65 16.83
N ALA A 71 14.87 -3.16 15.84
CA ALA A 71 15.14 -1.88 15.17
C ALA A 71 13.88 -1.02 15.03
N THR A 72 14.03 0.24 14.59
CA THR A 72 12.91 1.17 14.42
C THR A 72 12.35 1.19 13.01
N ILE A 73 13.10 0.68 12.04
CA ILE A 73 12.69 0.53 10.64
C ILE A 73 13.09 -0.85 10.11
N CYS A 74 12.48 -1.30 9.02
CA CYS A 74 12.97 -2.43 8.23
C CYS A 74 13.85 -1.91 7.08
N THR A 75 14.95 -2.64 6.80
CA THR A 75 15.84 -2.38 5.66
C THR A 75 16.05 -3.65 4.87
N SER A 76 15.27 -3.83 3.80
CA SER A 76 15.26 -5.05 3.00
C SER A 76 16.08 -4.83 1.72
N VAL A 77 17.18 -5.57 1.56
CA VAL A 77 18.14 -5.37 0.47
C VAL A 77 18.06 -6.52 -0.54
N ASN A 78 17.93 -6.19 -1.81
CA ASN A 78 17.94 -7.09 -2.96
C ASN A 78 16.87 -8.19 -2.90
N ASP A 79 17.23 -9.43 -2.52
CA ASP A 79 16.32 -10.57 -2.41
C ASP A 79 15.52 -10.59 -1.09
N ALA A 80 15.88 -9.75 -0.12
CA ALA A 80 15.04 -9.49 1.03
C ALA A 80 13.85 -8.63 0.59
N ALA A 81 12.63 -9.15 0.76
CA ALA A 81 11.39 -8.50 0.37
C ALA A 81 10.84 -7.63 1.48
N LEU A 82 10.73 -8.17 2.69
CA LEU A 82 10.14 -7.52 3.87
C LEU A 82 10.98 -7.79 5.13
N HIS A 83 10.76 -6.98 6.16
CA HIS A 83 11.21 -7.19 7.53
C HIS A 83 12.74 -7.34 7.69
N GLY A 84 13.53 -6.83 6.74
CA GLY A 84 14.99 -6.88 6.83
C GLY A 84 15.48 -6.11 8.06
N ILE A 85 16.26 -6.78 8.94
CA ILE A 85 16.79 -6.17 10.16
C ILE A 85 17.97 -5.26 9.80
N PRO A 86 17.95 -3.96 10.16
CA PRO A 86 19.11 -3.08 10.05
C PRO A 86 20.33 -3.65 10.77
N GLY A 87 21.49 -3.69 10.10
CA GLY A 87 22.67 -4.33 10.66
C GLY A 87 23.99 -3.93 10.00
N ARG A 88 24.91 -4.89 9.93
CA ARG A 88 26.28 -4.69 9.43
C ARG A 88 26.40 -4.67 7.91
N TYR A 89 25.35 -5.00 7.17
CA TYR A 89 25.38 -4.98 5.71
C TYR A 89 25.74 -3.59 5.21
N LYS A 90 26.79 -3.51 4.37
CA LYS A 90 27.20 -2.27 3.70
C LYS A 90 26.51 -2.19 2.36
N LEU A 91 25.75 -1.15 2.15
CA LEU A 91 25.12 -0.85 0.87
C LEU A 91 26.16 -0.72 -0.23
N ALA A 92 25.90 -1.34 -1.36
CA ALA A 92 26.73 -1.28 -2.56
C ALA A 92 26.04 -0.49 -3.68
N ASP A 93 26.82 0.02 -4.63
CA ASP A 93 26.27 0.59 -5.86
C ASP A 93 25.46 -0.48 -6.61
N GLY A 94 24.25 -0.12 -7.03
CA GLY A 94 23.30 -1.04 -7.66
C GLY A 94 22.47 -1.91 -6.71
N ASP A 95 22.55 -1.74 -5.38
CA ASP A 95 21.60 -2.40 -4.47
C ASP A 95 20.20 -1.81 -4.64
N LEU A 96 19.18 -2.70 -4.62
CA LEU A 96 17.79 -2.32 -4.44
C LEU A 96 17.50 -2.38 -2.95
N LEU A 97 17.06 -1.28 -2.38
CA LEU A 97 16.73 -1.15 -0.96
C LEU A 97 15.26 -0.80 -0.80
N SER A 98 14.55 -1.59 -0.01
CA SER A 98 13.22 -1.24 0.52
C SER A 98 13.38 -0.81 1.97
N VAL A 99 12.85 0.35 2.30
CA VAL A 99 12.77 0.89 3.65
C VAL A 99 11.30 0.99 4.04
N ASP A 100 10.98 0.40 5.17
CA ASP A 100 9.64 0.38 5.72
C ASP A 100 9.70 0.91 7.16
N CYS A 101 8.80 1.82 7.53
CA CYS A 101 8.80 2.46 8.84
C CYS A 101 7.41 2.88 9.30
N GLY A 102 7.17 2.62 10.57
CA GLY A 102 6.03 3.14 11.29
C GLY A 102 6.41 4.24 12.28
N ALA A 103 5.46 5.11 12.61
CA ALA A 103 5.57 6.09 13.67
C ALA A 103 4.29 6.15 14.50
N VAL A 104 4.44 6.27 15.83
CA VAL A 104 3.35 6.57 16.75
C VAL A 104 3.54 7.97 17.31
N LEU A 105 2.52 8.80 17.14
CA LEU A 105 2.46 10.17 17.69
C LEU A 105 1.06 10.41 18.26
N ASP A 106 0.98 10.92 19.48
CA ASP A 106 -0.28 11.20 20.20
C ASP A 106 -1.23 9.99 20.26
N GLY A 107 -0.65 8.77 20.30
CA GLY A 107 -1.38 7.50 20.36
C GLY A 107 -2.03 7.07 19.05
N TRP A 108 -1.66 7.67 17.92
CA TRP A 108 -2.03 7.24 16.57
C TRP A 108 -0.82 6.74 15.79
N THR A 109 -1.04 5.76 14.93
CA THR A 109 0.00 5.12 14.12
C THR A 109 -0.12 5.54 12.66
N GLY A 110 1.01 5.71 11.99
CA GLY A 110 1.16 5.76 10.54
C GLY A 110 2.20 4.75 10.11
N ASP A 111 2.07 4.21 8.89
CA ASP A 111 2.90 3.17 8.32
C ASP A 111 3.10 3.38 6.83
N ALA A 112 4.34 3.25 6.32
CA ALA A 112 4.63 3.32 4.89
C ALA A 112 6.00 2.75 4.53
N ALA A 113 6.12 2.32 3.26
CA ALA A 113 7.36 1.80 2.70
C ALA A 113 7.69 2.39 1.33
N VAL A 114 9.00 2.47 1.03
CA VAL A 114 9.51 2.89 -0.27
C VAL A 114 10.68 2.01 -0.71
N SER A 115 10.72 1.67 -1.99
CA SER A 115 11.88 1.04 -2.62
C SER A 115 12.60 2.02 -3.54
N PHE A 116 13.93 1.97 -3.51
CA PHE A 116 14.81 2.74 -4.38
C PHE A 116 16.15 2.02 -4.59
N THR A 117 16.96 2.51 -5.50
CA THR A 117 18.27 1.93 -5.78
C THR A 117 19.37 2.81 -5.21
N ILE A 118 20.45 2.17 -4.72
CA ILE A 118 21.65 2.86 -4.27
C ILE A 118 22.55 3.07 -5.48
N GLY A 119 22.82 4.33 -5.81
CA GLY A 119 23.68 4.68 -6.97
C GLY A 119 23.07 4.25 -8.31
N THR A 120 23.78 3.41 -9.08
CA THR A 120 23.41 3.04 -10.45
C THR A 120 22.28 2.01 -10.50
N ALA A 121 21.10 2.42 -10.95
CA ALA A 121 19.93 1.55 -11.07
C ALA A 121 20.07 0.56 -12.24
N ARG A 122 19.79 -0.72 -12.02
CA ARG A 122 19.56 -1.68 -13.10
C ARG A 122 18.20 -1.43 -13.75
N PRO A 123 18.06 -1.52 -15.09
CA PRO A 123 16.76 -1.34 -15.73
C PRO A 123 15.65 -2.26 -15.19
N ALA A 124 15.99 -3.51 -14.85
CA ALA A 124 15.05 -4.46 -14.28
C ALA A 124 14.57 -4.05 -12.87
N ASP A 125 15.46 -3.52 -12.02
CA ASP A 125 15.12 -3.05 -10.69
C ASP A 125 14.23 -1.80 -10.75
N LYS A 126 14.58 -0.86 -11.65
CA LYS A 126 13.73 0.31 -11.89
C LYS A 126 12.32 -0.10 -12.31
N ARG A 127 12.21 -1.04 -13.26
CA ARG A 127 10.91 -1.55 -13.69
C ARG A 127 10.14 -2.22 -12.54
N LEU A 128 10.81 -3.04 -11.72
CA LEU A 128 10.18 -3.69 -10.56
C LEU A 128 9.63 -2.64 -9.58
N ILE A 129 10.43 -1.64 -9.23
CA ILE A 129 10.03 -0.54 -8.36
C ILE A 129 8.84 0.23 -8.95
N ASP A 130 8.93 0.61 -10.23
CA ASP A 130 7.88 1.39 -10.91
C ASP A 130 6.55 0.60 -10.93
N VAL A 131 6.57 -0.70 -11.27
CA VAL A 131 5.35 -1.55 -11.28
C VAL A 131 4.81 -1.75 -9.87
N THR A 132 5.66 -1.88 -8.84
CA THR A 132 5.20 -1.98 -7.45
C THR A 132 4.50 -0.69 -7.00
N ARG A 133 5.03 0.47 -7.38
CA ARG A 133 4.38 1.78 -7.15
C ARG A 133 3.07 1.92 -7.91
N ASP A 134 3.01 1.44 -9.16
CA ASP A 134 1.79 1.47 -9.95
C ASP A 134 0.71 0.57 -9.36
N ALA A 135 1.09 -0.59 -8.80
CA ALA A 135 0.18 -1.47 -8.06
C ALA A 135 -0.37 -0.79 -6.79
N LEU A 136 0.48 -0.08 -6.03
CA LEU A 136 0.05 0.72 -4.89
C LEU A 136 -0.96 1.80 -5.32
N ARG A 137 -0.67 2.54 -6.39
CA ARG A 137 -1.60 3.55 -6.95
C ARG A 137 -2.94 2.94 -7.36
N ALA A 138 -2.91 1.77 -8.01
CA ALA A 138 -4.12 1.05 -8.41
C ALA A 138 -4.94 0.59 -7.19
N GLY A 139 -4.28 0.06 -6.16
CA GLY A 139 -4.91 -0.30 -4.90
C GLY A 139 -5.55 0.90 -4.19
N ILE A 140 -4.84 2.03 -4.11
CA ILE A 140 -5.36 3.27 -3.53
C ILE A 140 -6.57 3.76 -4.33
N ALA A 141 -6.50 3.77 -5.67
CA ALA A 141 -7.62 4.21 -6.51
C ALA A 141 -8.87 3.34 -6.36
N ALA A 142 -8.71 2.05 -6.02
CA ALA A 142 -9.79 1.13 -5.73
C ALA A 142 -10.38 1.28 -4.32
N ALA A 143 -9.70 2.00 -3.41
CA ALA A 143 -10.11 2.17 -2.01
C ALA A 143 -11.23 3.22 -1.84
N VAL A 144 -12.28 3.15 -2.65
CA VAL A 144 -13.41 4.10 -2.62
C VAL A 144 -14.55 3.62 -1.71
N PRO A 145 -15.37 4.53 -1.15
CA PRO A 145 -16.54 4.15 -0.36
C PRO A 145 -17.47 3.22 -1.15
N GLY A 146 -17.89 2.14 -0.51
CA GLY A 146 -18.78 1.14 -1.10
C GLY A 146 -18.10 0.00 -1.82
N ALA A 147 -16.85 0.15 -2.27
CA ALA A 147 -16.01 -0.96 -2.74
C ALA A 147 -15.70 -1.94 -1.60
N ARG A 148 -14.94 -2.98 -1.88
CA ARG A 148 -14.54 -4.01 -0.91
C ARG A 148 -13.03 -4.22 -0.91
N ILE A 149 -12.51 -4.82 0.16
CA ILE A 149 -11.08 -5.16 0.25
C ILE A 149 -10.59 -5.94 -0.98
N GLY A 150 -11.38 -6.90 -1.47
CA GLY A 150 -11.06 -7.68 -2.66
C GLY A 150 -10.93 -6.85 -3.94
N ASP A 151 -11.53 -5.67 -4.03
CA ASP A 151 -11.38 -4.76 -5.16
C ASP A 151 -9.97 -4.12 -5.15
N ILE A 152 -9.48 -3.76 -3.94
CA ILE A 152 -8.09 -3.30 -3.73
C ILE A 152 -7.12 -4.42 -4.12
N SER A 153 -7.30 -5.62 -3.55
CA SER A 153 -6.46 -6.78 -3.79
C SER A 153 -6.40 -7.18 -5.26
N ALA A 154 -7.55 -7.16 -5.96
CA ALA A 154 -7.63 -7.44 -7.40
C ALA A 154 -6.90 -6.39 -8.24
N ALA A 155 -7.01 -5.11 -7.89
CA ALA A 155 -6.31 -4.03 -8.59
C ALA A 155 -4.79 -4.15 -8.45
N ILE A 156 -4.29 -4.44 -7.24
CA ILE A 156 -2.87 -4.70 -6.97
C ILE A 156 -2.38 -5.92 -7.77
N GLY A 157 -3.08 -7.05 -7.62
CA GLY A 157 -2.71 -8.31 -8.25
C GLY A 157 -2.68 -8.21 -9.77
N ALA A 158 -3.65 -7.52 -10.39
CA ALA A 158 -3.69 -7.31 -11.84
C ALA A 158 -2.43 -6.61 -12.37
N VAL A 159 -1.94 -5.57 -11.67
CA VAL A 159 -0.72 -4.84 -12.06
C VAL A 159 0.52 -5.72 -11.89
N GLY A 160 0.66 -6.42 -10.76
CA GLY A 160 1.79 -7.30 -10.49
C GLY A 160 1.88 -8.46 -11.48
N ARG A 161 0.75 -9.13 -11.76
CA ARG A 161 0.68 -10.24 -12.72
C ARG A 161 0.95 -9.78 -14.15
N ALA A 162 0.43 -8.63 -14.56
CA ALA A 162 0.75 -8.04 -15.87
C ALA A 162 2.25 -7.69 -16.00
N GLY A 163 2.91 -7.34 -14.89
CA GLY A 163 4.36 -7.13 -14.82
C GLY A 163 5.18 -8.41 -14.89
N GLY A 164 4.56 -9.59 -14.69
CA GLY A 164 5.22 -10.91 -14.64
C GLY A 164 5.88 -11.19 -13.28
N TYR A 165 5.44 -10.53 -12.21
CA TYR A 165 6.03 -10.65 -10.87
C TYR A 165 5.32 -11.66 -9.99
N GLY A 166 6.08 -12.26 -9.05
CA GLY A 166 5.53 -13.09 -7.99
C GLY A 166 4.82 -12.25 -6.94
N ILE A 167 3.68 -12.77 -6.44
CA ILE A 167 2.84 -12.15 -5.41
C ILE A 167 2.59 -13.18 -4.32
N CYS A 168 2.99 -12.87 -3.09
CA CYS A 168 2.66 -13.68 -1.93
C CYS A 168 1.54 -13.01 -1.14
N THR A 169 0.63 -13.80 -0.60
CA THR A 169 -0.60 -13.32 0.07
C THR A 169 -0.59 -13.49 1.58
N ASP A 170 0.47 -14.09 2.15
CA ASP A 170 0.56 -14.36 3.59
C ASP A 170 0.89 -13.09 4.40
N PHE A 171 1.54 -12.12 3.75
CA PHE A 171 1.82 -10.79 4.26
C PHE A 171 1.21 -9.76 3.32
N GLY A 172 0.71 -8.68 3.88
CA GLY A 172 0.05 -7.63 3.11
C GLY A 172 -0.63 -6.64 4.04
N GLY A 173 -1.33 -5.66 3.47
CA GLY A 173 -1.93 -4.56 4.17
C GLY A 173 -2.91 -4.94 5.27
N HIS A 174 -3.17 -4.00 6.12
CA HIS A 174 -3.94 -4.18 7.36
C HIS A 174 -4.66 -2.88 7.76
N GLY A 175 -5.59 -2.96 8.70
CA GLY A 175 -6.08 -1.78 9.37
C GLY A 175 -4.97 -1.08 10.15
N VAL A 176 -5.04 0.24 10.26
CA VAL A 176 -4.10 1.08 11.03
C VAL A 176 -4.90 2.05 11.91
N GLY A 177 -4.44 2.28 13.13
CA GLY A 177 -5.12 3.20 14.04
C GLY A 177 -4.36 3.44 15.33
N ARG A 178 -4.92 2.98 16.44
CA ARG A 178 -4.25 3.02 17.75
C ARG A 178 -3.13 2.00 17.86
N THR A 179 -3.21 0.94 17.07
CA THR A 179 -2.14 -0.05 16.92
C THR A 179 -1.70 -0.11 15.46
N MET A 180 -0.49 -0.61 15.23
CA MET A 180 0.08 -0.77 13.89
C MET A 180 -0.77 -1.72 13.05
N HIS A 181 -1.07 -2.91 13.58
CA HIS A 181 -1.87 -3.91 12.88
C HIS A 181 -3.25 -4.03 13.52
N GLU A 182 -4.26 -3.63 12.75
CA GLU A 182 -5.68 -3.77 13.06
C GLU A 182 -6.40 -4.57 11.95
N ASP A 183 -7.62 -5.04 12.21
CA ASP A 183 -8.51 -5.50 11.15
C ASP A 183 -8.93 -4.33 10.22
N PRO A 184 -9.17 -4.56 8.94
CA PRO A 184 -9.12 -5.83 8.22
C PRO A 184 -7.75 -6.09 7.58
N SER A 185 -7.46 -7.35 7.24
CA SER A 185 -6.37 -7.68 6.32
C SER A 185 -6.67 -7.20 4.90
N VAL A 186 -5.64 -6.75 4.17
CA VAL A 186 -5.69 -6.24 2.79
C VAL A 186 -4.66 -7.00 1.93
N PRO A 187 -4.99 -8.22 1.47
CA PRO A 187 -4.05 -9.02 0.67
C PRO A 187 -3.68 -8.35 -0.66
N ASN A 188 -2.48 -8.65 -1.18
CA ASN A 188 -1.98 -8.11 -2.44
C ASN A 188 -2.57 -8.80 -3.70
N GLU A 189 -3.38 -9.84 -3.53
CA GLU A 189 -4.13 -10.49 -4.59
C GLU A 189 -5.45 -11.01 -4.02
N GLY A 190 -6.53 -10.94 -4.81
CA GLY A 190 -7.84 -11.38 -4.36
C GLY A 190 -8.92 -11.26 -5.43
N ALA A 191 -10.13 -11.74 -5.11
CA ALA A 191 -11.28 -11.67 -6.00
C ALA A 191 -12.05 -10.34 -5.82
N PRO A 192 -12.37 -9.62 -6.91
CA PRO A 192 -13.17 -8.39 -6.83
C PRO A 192 -14.55 -8.66 -6.21
N GLY A 193 -15.09 -7.67 -5.51
CA GLY A 193 -16.38 -7.73 -4.84
C GLY A 193 -16.41 -8.62 -3.59
N ARG A 194 -15.26 -9.07 -3.07
CA ARG A 194 -15.15 -9.92 -1.88
C ARG A 194 -14.56 -9.15 -0.70
N GLY A 195 -14.69 -9.73 0.47
CA GLY A 195 -14.18 -9.17 1.71
C GLY A 195 -15.05 -8.04 2.28
N ARG A 196 -14.47 -7.33 3.25
CA ARG A 196 -15.14 -6.25 3.95
C ARG A 196 -15.46 -5.08 3.03
N ARG A 197 -16.65 -4.49 3.21
CA ARG A 197 -17.03 -3.25 2.53
C ARG A 197 -16.23 -2.07 3.10
N LEU A 198 -15.74 -1.22 2.22
CA LEU A 198 -15.06 0.02 2.57
C LEU A 198 -16.10 1.09 2.91
N VAL A 199 -15.91 1.72 4.04
CA VAL A 199 -16.78 2.80 4.54
C VAL A 199 -15.92 3.98 4.95
N PRO A 200 -16.42 5.23 4.89
CA PRO A 200 -15.70 6.39 5.38
C PRO A 200 -15.27 6.21 6.84
N GLY A 201 -14.04 6.61 7.14
CA GLY A 201 -13.38 6.43 8.44
C GLY A 201 -12.60 5.11 8.60
N LEU A 202 -12.67 4.18 7.64
CA LEU A 202 -11.75 3.05 7.60
C LEU A 202 -10.36 3.55 7.20
N VAL A 203 -9.34 3.21 7.99
CA VAL A 203 -7.93 3.52 7.69
C VAL A 203 -7.16 2.22 7.58
N ILE A 204 -6.43 2.06 6.48
CA ILE A 204 -5.71 0.82 6.13
C ILE A 204 -4.32 1.14 5.58
N ALA A 205 -3.36 0.24 5.81
CA ALA A 205 -2.15 0.12 5.03
C ALA A 205 -2.47 -0.61 3.72
N ILE A 206 -1.97 -0.10 2.60
CA ILE A 206 -1.98 -0.76 1.29
C ILE A 206 -0.52 -0.90 0.89
N GLU A 207 -0.04 -2.15 0.79
CA GLU A 207 1.40 -2.44 0.77
C GLU A 207 1.78 -3.55 -0.24
N PRO A 208 1.66 -3.34 -1.54
CA PRO A 208 2.17 -4.31 -2.50
C PRO A 208 3.67 -4.53 -2.36
N TRP A 209 4.06 -5.81 -2.39
CA TRP A 209 5.44 -6.22 -2.54
C TRP A 209 5.54 -7.36 -3.56
N PHE A 210 6.51 -7.25 -4.46
CA PHE A 210 6.64 -8.12 -5.61
C PHE A 210 8.02 -8.74 -5.72
N LEU A 211 8.05 -9.98 -6.26
CA LEU A 211 9.25 -10.78 -6.48
C LEU A 211 9.58 -10.82 -7.97
N ALA A 212 10.80 -10.42 -8.32
CA ALA A 212 11.24 -10.29 -9.72
C ALA A 212 11.24 -11.60 -10.50
N GLY A 213 11.38 -12.75 -9.82
CA GLY A 213 11.44 -14.07 -10.45
C GLY A 213 10.08 -14.61 -10.90
N GLY A 214 8.97 -13.92 -10.63
CA GLY A 214 7.61 -14.32 -11.02
C GLY A 214 7.04 -15.50 -10.25
N ARG A 215 7.72 -16.01 -9.23
CA ARG A 215 7.26 -17.11 -8.39
C ARG A 215 6.69 -16.60 -7.08
N ASP A 216 5.55 -17.15 -6.66
CA ASP A 216 4.85 -16.82 -5.42
C ASP A 216 5.44 -17.60 -4.23
N MET A 217 6.74 -17.48 -4.03
CA MET A 217 7.48 -18.25 -3.03
C MET A 217 8.44 -17.34 -2.27
N TYR A 218 8.38 -17.43 -0.96
CA TYR A 218 9.33 -16.78 -0.06
C TYR A 218 9.88 -17.79 0.97
N ARG A 219 10.90 -17.38 1.70
CA ARG A 219 11.43 -18.06 2.88
C ARG A 219 11.72 -17.03 3.97
N ILE A 220 11.57 -17.46 5.21
CA ILE A 220 12.00 -16.65 6.36
C ILE A 220 13.48 -16.97 6.60
N ASP A 221 14.30 -15.94 6.79
CA ASP A 221 15.73 -16.08 7.06
C ASP A 221 15.98 -16.60 8.50
N ARG A 222 17.22 -16.98 8.79
CA ARG A 222 17.62 -17.52 10.11
C ARG A 222 17.48 -16.54 11.25
N ASP A 223 17.36 -15.25 10.96
CA ASP A 223 17.08 -14.21 11.95
C ASP A 223 15.63 -14.27 12.47
N GLY A 224 14.76 -15.07 11.83
CA GLY A 224 13.36 -15.26 12.19
C GLY A 224 12.43 -14.13 11.77
N TRP A 225 12.96 -13.11 11.04
CA TRP A 225 12.23 -11.93 10.59
C TRP A 225 12.30 -11.70 9.09
N THR A 226 13.51 -11.63 8.53
CA THR A 226 13.72 -11.25 7.14
C THR A 226 13.04 -12.23 6.19
N ILE A 227 12.10 -11.72 5.40
CA ILE A 227 11.41 -12.47 4.34
C ILE A 227 12.18 -12.28 3.05
N ARG A 228 12.65 -13.39 2.46
CA ARG A 228 13.39 -13.39 1.20
C ARG A 228 12.62 -14.09 0.12
N SER A 229 12.82 -13.66 -1.13
CA SER A 229 12.32 -14.42 -2.27
C SER A 229 12.82 -15.87 -2.24
N GLY A 230 11.97 -16.82 -2.60
CA GLY A 230 12.31 -18.25 -2.56
C GLY A 230 13.33 -18.66 -3.61
N ASP A 231 13.47 -17.89 -4.68
CA ASP A 231 14.38 -18.15 -5.81
C ASP A 231 15.61 -17.23 -5.82
N GLY A 232 15.78 -16.37 -4.82
CA GLY A 232 16.88 -15.40 -4.73
C GLY A 232 16.73 -14.20 -5.67
N SER A 233 15.59 -14.04 -6.34
CA SER A 233 15.30 -12.86 -7.14
C SER A 233 15.09 -11.62 -6.28
N ARG A 234 15.30 -10.44 -6.84
CA ARG A 234 15.09 -9.18 -6.13
C ARG A 234 13.62 -8.92 -5.85
N ALA A 235 13.36 -8.14 -4.82
CA ALA A 235 12.03 -7.74 -4.43
C ALA A 235 11.91 -6.22 -4.28
N ALA A 236 10.71 -5.69 -4.45
CA ALA A 236 10.38 -4.31 -4.13
C ALA A 236 9.09 -4.25 -3.31
N HIS A 237 9.00 -3.27 -2.42
CA HIS A 237 7.89 -2.99 -1.54
C HIS A 237 7.51 -1.50 -1.66
N ALA A 238 6.24 -1.20 -1.67
CA ALA A 238 5.73 0.16 -1.63
C ALA A 238 4.45 0.20 -0.82
N GLU A 239 4.31 1.20 0.05
CA GLU A 239 3.20 1.25 0.99
C GLU A 239 2.78 2.67 1.33
N HIS A 240 1.50 2.82 1.63
CA HIS A 240 0.93 3.99 2.28
C HIS A 240 -0.19 3.64 3.25
N THR A 241 -0.28 4.41 4.35
CA THR A 241 -1.51 4.49 5.15
C THR A 241 -2.53 5.35 4.41
N VAL A 242 -3.73 4.79 4.20
CA VAL A 242 -4.81 5.38 3.40
C VAL A 242 -6.10 5.41 4.20
N ALA A 243 -6.73 6.57 4.29
CA ALA A 243 -8.08 6.72 4.84
C ALA A 243 -9.11 6.67 3.70
N VAL A 244 -10.15 5.87 3.88
CA VAL A 244 -11.36 5.93 3.06
C VAL A 244 -12.20 7.11 3.56
N THR A 245 -12.52 8.08 2.69
CA THR A 245 -13.35 9.23 3.04
C THR A 245 -14.53 9.36 2.07
N ASP A 246 -15.51 10.20 2.38
CA ASP A 246 -16.66 10.45 1.48
C ASP A 246 -16.21 10.97 0.10
N ASP A 247 -15.10 11.70 0.06
CA ASP A 247 -14.51 12.26 -1.16
C ASP A 247 -13.56 11.27 -1.89
N GLY A 248 -13.42 10.04 -1.38
CA GLY A 248 -12.52 9.01 -1.89
C GLY A 248 -11.31 8.74 -0.98
N PRO A 249 -10.32 7.98 -1.47
CA PRO A 249 -9.15 7.61 -0.68
C PRO A 249 -8.23 8.82 -0.43
N GLN A 250 -7.72 8.95 0.79
CA GLN A 250 -6.75 9.97 1.17
C GLN A 250 -5.49 9.30 1.73
N VAL A 251 -4.34 9.57 1.11
CA VAL A 251 -3.04 9.12 1.61
C VAL A 251 -2.65 9.99 2.81
N LEU A 252 -2.31 9.37 3.94
CA LEU A 252 -1.93 10.06 5.17
C LEU A 252 -0.41 10.19 5.35
N THR A 253 0.38 9.34 4.69
CA THR A 253 1.85 9.23 4.82
C THR A 253 2.59 9.97 3.70
N VAL A 254 2.32 11.27 3.55
CA VAL A 254 2.96 12.15 2.57
C VAL A 254 3.51 13.41 3.23
N LEU A 255 4.58 13.98 2.64
CA LEU A 255 5.05 15.30 3.02
C LEU A 255 4.07 16.34 2.45
N TRP A 256 3.21 16.86 3.28
CA TRP A 256 2.29 17.91 2.91
C TRP A 256 2.93 19.30 3.04
N PRO A 257 2.88 20.17 1.99
CA PRO A 257 2.30 21.48 2.15
C PRO A 257 0.79 21.37 1.89
N PRO A 258 -0.08 22.02 2.66
CA PRO A 258 -1.53 21.84 2.56
C PRO A 258 -2.16 22.26 1.21
N ASN A 259 -1.37 22.64 0.20
CA ASN A 259 -1.83 23.17 -1.08
C ASN A 259 -1.05 22.69 -2.32
N ASP A 260 -0.34 21.55 -2.27
CA ASP A 260 0.28 21.00 -3.48
C ASP A 260 -0.74 20.19 -4.30
N PRO A 261 -1.18 20.69 -5.49
CA PRO A 261 -2.10 19.94 -6.35
C PRO A 261 -1.51 18.64 -6.92
N ALA A 262 -0.17 18.49 -6.91
CA ALA A 262 0.50 17.27 -7.37
C ALA A 262 0.40 16.12 -6.34
N ALA A 263 0.09 16.41 -5.08
CA ALA A 263 -0.14 15.43 -4.03
C ALA A 263 -1.56 14.84 -4.02
N ARG A 264 -2.44 15.27 -4.95
CA ARG A 264 -3.75 14.65 -5.13
C ARG A 264 -3.58 13.33 -5.90
N PRO A 265 -4.24 12.24 -5.46
CA PRO A 265 -4.31 11.03 -6.28
C PRO A 265 -4.88 11.39 -7.66
N PRO A 266 -4.45 10.72 -8.76
CA PRO A 266 -5.01 10.95 -10.06
C PRO A 266 -6.52 10.76 -9.98
N GLN A 267 -7.28 11.79 -10.40
CA GLN A 267 -8.74 11.68 -10.45
C GLN A 267 -9.10 10.54 -11.42
N PRO A 268 -10.06 9.68 -11.07
CA PRO A 268 -10.53 8.68 -11.99
C PRO A 268 -11.00 9.38 -13.27
N PRO A 269 -10.78 8.79 -14.46
CA PRO A 269 -11.22 9.39 -15.72
C PRO A 269 -12.72 9.69 -15.60
N HIS A 270 -13.09 10.94 -15.86
CA HIS A 270 -14.47 11.38 -15.83
C HIS A 270 -15.29 10.45 -16.72
N SER A 271 -16.16 9.66 -16.12
CA SER A 271 -17.19 8.96 -16.90
C SER A 271 -17.97 10.02 -17.70
N PRO A 272 -18.08 9.89 -19.02
CA PRO A 272 -18.85 10.85 -19.79
C PRO A 272 -20.28 10.87 -19.22
N ARG A 273 -20.74 12.04 -18.79
CA ARG A 273 -22.15 12.23 -18.43
C ARG A 273 -22.97 11.80 -19.63
N LEU A 274 -23.72 10.70 -19.47
CA LEU A 274 -24.77 10.35 -20.41
C LEU A 274 -25.74 11.53 -20.42
N THR A 275 -25.60 12.40 -21.42
CA THR A 275 -26.61 13.39 -21.74
C THR A 275 -27.87 12.61 -22.12
N ARG A 276 -28.89 12.71 -21.27
CA ARG A 276 -30.24 12.26 -21.63
C ARG A 276 -30.67 13.07 -22.84
N HIS A 277 -30.54 12.51 -24.03
CA HIS A 277 -31.25 13.03 -25.18
C HIS A 277 -32.73 12.74 -24.94
N SER A 278 -33.48 13.80 -24.67
CA SER A 278 -34.93 13.81 -24.71
C SER A 278 -35.39 13.44 -26.13
N CYS A 279 -35.98 12.27 -26.26
CA CYS A 279 -36.70 11.89 -27.47
C CYS A 279 -37.93 12.81 -27.63
N PRO A 280 -38.13 13.45 -28.76
CA PRO A 280 -39.38 14.18 -29.01
C PRO A 280 -40.52 13.18 -29.25
N ALA A 281 -41.62 13.39 -28.54
CA ALA A 281 -42.86 12.69 -28.75
C ALA A 281 -43.36 12.93 -30.18
N SER A 282 -43.45 11.89 -31.00
CA SER A 282 -44.24 11.88 -32.21
C SER A 282 -45.51 11.06 -32.02
N SER A 283 -46.60 11.79 -32.05
CA SER A 283 -47.98 11.30 -32.08
C SER A 283 -48.29 10.62 -33.44
N LYS A 284 -49.24 9.71 -33.36
CA LYS A 284 -50.04 9.11 -34.43
C LYS A 284 -49.48 7.81 -35.04
N PHE A 285 -50.11 6.69 -34.73
CA PHE A 285 -50.82 5.92 -35.72
C PHE A 285 -51.83 4.95 -35.07
N SER A 286 -52.97 4.94 -35.71
CA SER A 286 -54.24 4.25 -35.56
C SER A 286 -54.20 2.75 -35.28
N ARG A 287 -55.32 2.38 -34.66
CA ARG A 287 -55.91 1.05 -34.53
C ARG A 287 -55.85 0.23 -35.84
N LEU A 288 -55.54 -1.01 -35.72
CA LEU A 288 -56.23 -2.10 -36.44
C LEU A 288 -56.32 -3.31 -35.48
N ALA A 289 -57.57 -3.65 -35.19
CA ALA A 289 -57.92 -4.90 -34.56
C ALA A 289 -57.90 -6.01 -35.62
N LEU A 290 -57.50 -7.18 -35.23
CA LEU A 290 -57.97 -8.43 -35.84
C LEU A 290 -57.83 -9.53 -34.79
N ASP A 291 -59.02 -10.09 -34.51
CA ASP A 291 -59.30 -11.27 -33.76
C ASP A 291 -58.71 -12.55 -34.35
N ILE A 292 -58.95 -13.62 -33.61
CA ILE A 292 -58.90 -15.05 -34.01
C ILE A 292 -57.69 -15.74 -33.41
N ASP A 293 -57.77 -16.88 -32.75
CA ASP A 293 -58.82 -17.77 -32.22
C ASP A 293 -58.12 -18.78 -31.32
N THR A 294 -58.83 -19.34 -30.43
CA THR A 294 -58.51 -20.46 -29.55
C THR A 294 -58.25 -21.75 -30.36
N ASP A 295 -57.43 -22.59 -29.77
CA ASP A 295 -57.54 -24.02 -29.54
C ASP A 295 -56.27 -24.84 -29.77
N GLY A 296 -55.92 -25.54 -28.74
CA GLY A 296 -55.79 -27.01 -28.72
C GLY A 296 -54.41 -27.61 -29.01
N ILE A 297 -53.76 -28.01 -28.09
CA ILE A 297 -53.28 -29.32 -27.58
C ILE A 297 -52.11 -29.13 -26.65
#